data_1b427e9e8802b0e2ebe87c1497e50d74
#
_entry.id   1b427e9e8802b0e2ebe87c1497e50d74
#
_cell.length_a   1.000
_cell.length_b   1.000
_cell.length_c   1.000
_cell.angle_alpha   90.00
_cell.angle_beta   90.00
_cell.angle_gamma   90.00
#
_symmetry.space_group_name_H-M   'P 1'
#
loop_
_entity.id
_entity.type
_entity.pdbx_description
1 polymer ?
#
loop_
_entity_poly.entity_id
_entity_poly.type
_entity_poly.pdbx_seq_one_letter_code
_entity_poly.pdbx_strand_id
1 'polypeptide(L)'
;FDYLAEDKQNPDFGSLPYLNGGLFAKNPVEEDFPDAKLGESAEETNELFDDILEFLSGWNWNVDERLDIVDPKNLSPAVLGHIFEQTVNQKEMGAYYTPEELTGFMSRRTIHPYLLDQLNDAVDAEYNEIDGVFGFPGIEAAGGEVALADGGTMTQQVPTENVETKHVETLYHDILKEAHVLDPAVGSGAFLLAAQDVLVDNYMQCIEFFQQLEQEGKSWELDSRTRDELEDINEGQGGASLYAKRTVILNNLYGVD
;
A
#
# COMPACT_ATOMS: atom_id res chain seq x y z
N PHE A 1 -11.46 -19.12 -17.41
CA PHE A 1 -10.22 -18.34 -17.51
C PHE A 1 -10.24 -17.39 -18.72
N ASP A 2 -10.68 -17.85 -19.91
CA ASP A 2 -10.71 -17.02 -21.13
C ASP A 2 -11.45 -15.68 -20.95
N TYR A 3 -12.47 -15.64 -20.09
CA TYR A 3 -13.23 -14.41 -19.79
C TYR A 3 -12.48 -13.44 -18.87
N LEU A 4 -11.51 -13.91 -18.10
CA LEU A 4 -10.66 -13.09 -17.25
C LEU A 4 -9.41 -12.59 -17.99
N ALA A 5 -8.99 -13.32 -19.01
CA ALA A 5 -7.87 -12.97 -19.88
C ALA A 5 -8.24 -11.98 -21.01
N GLU A 6 -9.52 -11.89 -21.33
CA GLU A 6 -10.03 -11.01 -22.38
C GLU A 6 -11.26 -10.23 -21.86
N ASP A 7 -11.43 -8.99 -22.29
CA ASP A 7 -12.61 -8.17 -21.93
C ASP A 7 -13.87 -8.70 -22.65
N LYS A 8 -14.37 -9.83 -22.18
CA LYS A 8 -15.57 -10.49 -22.70
C LYS A 8 -16.64 -10.61 -21.63
N GLN A 9 -17.91 -10.58 -22.08
CA GLN A 9 -19.03 -10.90 -21.19
C GLN A 9 -19.14 -12.41 -21.00
N ASN A 10 -19.15 -12.83 -19.73
CA ASN A 10 -19.43 -14.22 -19.39
C ASN A 10 -20.95 -14.48 -19.40
N PRO A 11 -21.47 -15.53 -20.08
CA PRO A 11 -22.88 -15.80 -20.14
C PRO A 11 -23.53 -16.12 -18.78
N ASP A 12 -22.78 -16.69 -17.85
CA ASP A 12 -23.29 -17.09 -16.53
C ASP A 12 -23.13 -16.00 -15.47
N PHE A 13 -22.04 -15.20 -15.53
CA PHE A 13 -21.69 -14.20 -14.54
C PHE A 13 -21.77 -12.76 -15.05
N GLY A 14 -22.14 -12.54 -16.30
CA GLY A 14 -22.25 -11.20 -16.87
C GLY A 14 -20.90 -10.54 -17.17
N SER A 15 -20.77 -9.24 -16.86
CA SER A 15 -19.52 -8.50 -17.06
C SER A 15 -18.56 -8.81 -15.94
N LEU A 16 -17.49 -9.54 -16.23
CA LEU A 16 -16.37 -9.76 -15.32
C LEU A 16 -15.31 -8.67 -15.54
N PRO A 17 -14.68 -8.17 -14.47
CA PRO A 17 -13.58 -7.25 -14.63
C PRO A 17 -12.41 -7.96 -15.33
N TYR A 18 -11.72 -7.26 -16.21
CA TYR A 18 -10.45 -7.72 -16.75
C TYR A 18 -9.43 -7.77 -15.60
N LEU A 19 -8.88 -8.99 -15.36
CA LEU A 19 -7.92 -9.24 -14.31
C LEU A 19 -6.60 -9.54 -14.93
N ASN A 20 -5.68 -9.05 -15.31
CA ASN A 20 -4.37 -9.46 -15.81
C ASN A 20 -4.43 -10.62 -16.82
N GLY A 21 -4.52 -10.28 -18.08
CA GLY A 21 -4.56 -11.25 -19.18
C GLY A 21 -3.38 -12.23 -19.19
N GLY A 22 -2.20 -11.81 -18.76
CA GLY A 22 -1.02 -12.67 -18.69
C GLY A 22 -1.16 -13.81 -17.67
N LEU A 23 -1.82 -13.55 -16.53
CA LEU A 23 -2.03 -14.57 -15.49
C LEU A 23 -2.99 -15.69 -15.96
N PHE A 24 -3.97 -15.36 -16.78
CA PHE A 24 -5.00 -16.28 -17.25
C PHE A 24 -4.82 -16.72 -18.70
N ALA A 25 -3.78 -16.24 -19.38
CA ALA A 25 -3.40 -16.71 -20.68
C ALA A 25 -2.78 -18.12 -20.57
N LYS A 26 -2.93 -18.91 -21.65
CA LYS A 26 -2.24 -20.20 -21.70
C LYS A 26 -0.74 -19.99 -21.60
N ASN A 27 -0.14 -20.73 -20.69
CA ASN A 27 1.31 -20.73 -20.54
C ASN A 27 1.96 -21.81 -21.44
N PRO A 28 3.27 -21.77 -21.68
CA PRO A 28 3.96 -22.75 -22.53
C PRO A 28 3.77 -24.21 -22.10
N VAL A 29 3.62 -24.47 -20.80
CA VAL A 29 3.38 -25.83 -20.28
C VAL A 29 2.00 -26.34 -20.71
N GLU A 30 0.96 -25.49 -20.67
CA GLU A 30 -0.38 -25.84 -21.14
C GLU A 30 -0.46 -25.99 -22.67
N GLU A 31 0.42 -25.28 -23.39
CA GLU A 31 0.55 -25.46 -24.84
C GLU A 31 1.22 -26.80 -25.19
N ASP A 32 2.28 -27.17 -24.45
CA ASP A 32 3.02 -28.41 -24.64
C ASP A 32 2.22 -29.65 -24.17
N PHE A 33 1.35 -29.48 -23.17
CA PHE A 33 0.54 -30.55 -22.58
C PHE A 33 -0.96 -30.21 -22.57
N PRO A 34 -1.58 -30.06 -23.76
CA PRO A 34 -2.99 -29.59 -23.87
C PRO A 34 -4.01 -30.55 -23.26
N ASP A 35 -3.64 -31.79 -23.04
CA ASP A 35 -4.49 -32.83 -22.43
C ASP A 35 -4.27 -32.97 -20.91
N ALA A 36 -3.35 -32.21 -20.32
CA ALA A 36 -3.14 -32.21 -18.87
C ALA A 36 -4.37 -31.71 -18.14
N LYS A 37 -4.77 -32.42 -17.09
CA LYS A 37 -5.96 -32.09 -16.27
C LYS A 37 -5.59 -32.16 -14.80
N LEU A 38 -6.25 -31.33 -13.99
CA LEU A 38 -6.11 -31.35 -12.52
C LEU A 38 -6.83 -32.53 -11.86
N GLY A 39 -7.69 -33.25 -12.61
CA GLY A 39 -8.42 -34.43 -12.18
C GLY A 39 -8.83 -35.26 -13.39
N GLU A 40 -9.22 -36.53 -13.18
CA GLU A 40 -9.70 -37.40 -14.25
C GLU A 40 -11.12 -37.04 -14.73
N SER A 41 -11.87 -36.34 -13.87
CA SER A 41 -13.23 -35.84 -14.15
C SER A 41 -13.44 -34.40 -13.68
N ALA A 42 -14.52 -33.77 -14.18
CA ALA A 42 -14.92 -32.46 -13.70
C ALA A 42 -15.36 -32.49 -12.21
N GLU A 43 -15.87 -33.63 -11.74
CA GLU A 43 -16.27 -33.82 -10.35
C GLU A 43 -15.04 -33.80 -9.44
N GLU A 44 -13.99 -34.55 -9.74
CA GLU A 44 -12.72 -34.54 -8.98
C GLU A 44 -12.05 -33.16 -8.97
N THR A 45 -12.09 -32.48 -10.11
CA THR A 45 -11.55 -31.12 -10.20
C THR A 45 -12.34 -30.16 -9.30
N ASN A 46 -13.68 -30.25 -9.28
CA ASN A 46 -14.52 -29.42 -8.43
C ASN A 46 -14.31 -29.74 -6.94
N GLU A 47 -14.21 -31.01 -6.55
CA GLU A 47 -13.91 -31.42 -5.17
C GLU A 47 -12.57 -30.84 -4.71
N LEU A 48 -11.53 -30.85 -5.55
CA LEU A 48 -10.24 -30.24 -5.22
C LEU A 48 -10.37 -28.72 -4.96
N PHE A 49 -11.12 -28.02 -5.80
CA PHE A 49 -11.34 -26.57 -5.60
C PHE A 49 -12.23 -26.29 -4.40
N ASP A 50 -13.24 -27.11 -4.13
CA ASP A 50 -14.07 -26.97 -2.94
C ASP A 50 -13.25 -27.17 -1.66
N ASP A 51 -12.37 -28.16 -1.61
CA ASP A 51 -11.44 -28.38 -0.49
C ASP A 51 -10.52 -27.18 -0.25
N ILE A 52 -9.97 -26.62 -1.34
CA ILE A 52 -9.12 -25.41 -1.26
C ILE A 52 -9.92 -24.22 -0.74
N LEU A 53 -11.12 -24.00 -1.28
CA LEU A 53 -11.98 -22.87 -0.85
C LEU A 53 -12.46 -23.04 0.59
N GLU A 54 -12.79 -24.27 1.02
CA GLU A 54 -13.15 -24.56 2.41
C GLU A 54 -11.96 -24.28 3.34
N PHE A 55 -10.77 -24.74 2.99
CA PHE A 55 -9.54 -24.44 3.73
C PHE A 55 -9.30 -22.94 3.84
N LEU A 56 -9.35 -22.21 2.73
CA LEU A 56 -9.12 -20.76 2.72
C LEU A 56 -10.20 -20.00 3.51
N SER A 57 -11.47 -20.44 3.45
CA SER A 57 -12.57 -19.83 4.21
C SER A 57 -12.48 -20.02 5.72
N GLY A 58 -11.69 -21.00 6.16
CA GLY A 58 -11.41 -21.27 7.58
C GLY A 58 -10.48 -20.24 8.24
N TRP A 59 -9.87 -19.35 7.45
CA TRP A 59 -8.89 -18.38 7.90
C TRP A 59 -9.40 -16.94 7.69
N ASN A 60 -8.98 -16.04 8.56
CA ASN A 60 -9.23 -14.61 8.41
C ASN A 60 -8.04 -14.00 7.68
N TRP A 61 -8.27 -13.51 6.47
CA TRP A 61 -7.25 -12.86 5.64
C TRP A 61 -7.15 -11.41 6.04
N ASN A 62 -6.07 -11.04 6.71
CA ASN A 62 -5.81 -9.66 7.12
C ASN A 62 -4.88 -9.02 6.09
N VAL A 63 -5.41 -8.09 5.33
CA VAL A 63 -4.65 -7.30 4.34
C VAL A 63 -3.97 -6.10 5.01
N ASP A 64 -4.44 -5.66 6.18
CA ASP A 64 -3.85 -4.56 6.94
C ASP A 64 -3.01 -5.14 8.09
N GLU A 65 -1.71 -5.29 7.85
CA GLU A 65 -0.75 -5.86 8.79
C GLU A 65 -0.46 -4.94 9.99
N ARG A 66 -0.90 -3.67 9.93
CA ARG A 66 -0.79 -2.70 11.04
C ARG A 66 -1.80 -2.93 12.16
N LEU A 67 -2.81 -3.76 11.92
CA LEU A 67 -3.75 -4.14 12.95
C LEU A 67 -3.20 -5.34 13.73
N ASP A 68 -2.73 -5.10 14.95
CA ASP A 68 -2.38 -6.13 15.95
C ASP A 68 -3.63 -6.92 16.36
N ILE A 69 -4.21 -7.67 15.43
CA ILE A 69 -5.32 -8.57 15.71
C ILE A 69 -4.73 -9.89 16.17
N VAL A 70 -4.72 -10.10 17.46
CA VAL A 70 -4.30 -11.37 18.08
C VAL A 70 -5.39 -12.43 17.88
N ASP A 71 -5.59 -12.84 16.63
CA ASP A 71 -6.44 -13.98 16.28
C ASP A 71 -5.54 -15.06 15.66
N PRO A 72 -5.46 -16.27 16.25
CA PRO A 72 -4.65 -17.35 15.69
C PRO A 72 -5.11 -17.82 14.30
N LYS A 73 -6.27 -17.37 13.83
CA LYS A 73 -6.76 -17.62 12.47
C LYS A 73 -6.46 -16.49 11.48
N ASN A 74 -5.81 -15.42 11.94
CA ASN A 74 -5.36 -14.37 11.01
C ASN A 74 -4.15 -14.85 10.24
N LEU A 75 -4.26 -14.78 8.92
CA LEU A 75 -3.15 -14.99 8.00
C LEU A 75 -2.90 -13.72 7.20
N SER A 76 -1.65 -13.28 7.21
CA SER A 76 -1.16 -12.28 6.28
C SER A 76 -0.90 -12.92 4.91
N PRO A 77 -1.17 -12.22 3.79
CA PRO A 77 -0.76 -12.65 2.45
C PRO A 77 0.74 -12.94 2.33
N ALA A 78 1.59 -12.31 3.14
CA ALA A 78 3.02 -12.57 3.23
C ALA A 78 3.35 -14.03 3.61
N VAL A 79 2.50 -14.68 4.43
CA VAL A 79 2.67 -16.10 4.76
C VAL A 79 2.55 -16.99 3.52
N LEU A 80 1.57 -16.69 2.64
CA LEU A 80 1.44 -17.40 1.36
C LEU A 80 2.65 -17.18 0.46
N GLY A 81 3.13 -15.94 0.37
CA GLY A 81 4.35 -15.60 -0.36
C GLY A 81 5.54 -16.41 0.12
N HIS A 82 5.71 -16.53 1.45
CA HIS A 82 6.80 -17.31 2.05
C HIS A 82 6.68 -18.83 1.79
N ILE A 83 5.46 -19.39 1.88
CA ILE A 83 5.21 -20.80 1.53
C ILE A 83 5.51 -21.05 0.05
N PHE A 84 5.08 -20.15 -0.82
CA PHE A 84 5.35 -20.23 -2.25
C PHE A 84 6.85 -20.17 -2.55
N GLU A 85 7.57 -19.25 -1.93
CA GLU A 85 9.04 -19.16 -2.01
C GLU A 85 9.72 -20.47 -1.63
N GLN A 86 9.28 -21.13 -0.54
CA GLN A 86 9.86 -22.39 -0.10
C GLN A 86 9.51 -23.57 -1.03
N THR A 87 8.39 -23.51 -1.74
CA THR A 87 7.96 -24.59 -2.66
C THR A 87 8.57 -24.46 -4.05
N VAL A 88 8.89 -23.25 -4.48
CA VAL A 88 9.63 -22.99 -5.72
C VAL A 88 11.08 -23.35 -5.52
N ASN A 89 11.69 -23.98 -6.52
CA ASN A 89 13.09 -24.40 -6.46
C ASN A 89 14.05 -23.20 -6.50
N GLN A 90 14.26 -22.56 -5.34
CA GLN A 90 15.02 -21.31 -5.16
C GLN A 90 16.38 -21.33 -5.85
N LYS A 91 17.07 -22.48 -5.80
CA LYS A 91 18.43 -22.61 -6.36
C LYS A 91 18.45 -22.60 -7.89
N GLU A 92 17.39 -23.09 -8.53
CA GLU A 92 17.29 -23.16 -9.99
C GLU A 92 16.66 -21.90 -10.58
N MET A 93 15.67 -21.32 -9.89
CA MET A 93 14.90 -20.17 -10.38
C MET A 93 15.45 -18.84 -9.87
N GLY A 94 16.29 -18.85 -8.81
CA GLY A 94 16.81 -17.62 -8.21
C GLY A 94 15.74 -16.76 -7.51
N ALA A 95 14.58 -17.36 -7.22
CA ALA A 95 13.44 -16.66 -6.62
C ALA A 95 13.66 -16.48 -5.11
N TYR A 96 14.27 -15.36 -4.74
CA TYR A 96 14.42 -14.94 -3.34
C TYR A 96 13.58 -13.70 -3.11
N TYR A 97 12.65 -13.80 -2.16
CA TYR A 97 11.87 -12.63 -1.73
C TYR A 97 12.64 -11.85 -0.68
N THR A 98 12.63 -10.54 -0.82
CA THR A 98 13.26 -9.67 0.17
C THR A 98 12.33 -9.55 1.39
N PRO A 99 12.83 -9.76 2.62
CA PRO A 99 12.02 -9.63 3.83
C PRO A 99 11.38 -8.24 3.95
N GLU A 100 10.18 -8.20 4.50
CA GLU A 100 9.37 -7.00 4.62
C GLU A 100 10.05 -5.89 5.45
N GLU A 101 10.73 -6.26 6.54
CA GLU A 101 11.47 -5.31 7.36
C GLU A 101 12.56 -4.60 6.55
N LEU A 102 13.19 -5.31 5.60
CA LEU A 102 14.23 -4.74 4.75
C LEU A 102 13.61 -3.84 3.67
N THR A 103 12.54 -4.29 2.99
CA THR A 103 11.87 -3.48 1.98
C THR A 103 11.27 -2.22 2.58
N GLY A 104 10.64 -2.31 3.76
CA GLY A 104 10.11 -1.17 4.50
C GLY A 104 11.20 -0.19 4.95
N PHE A 105 12.33 -0.71 5.45
CA PHE A 105 13.48 0.13 5.80
C PHE A 105 14.03 0.87 4.58
N MET A 106 14.25 0.16 3.48
CA MET A 106 14.80 0.75 2.24
C MET A 106 13.84 1.79 1.66
N SER A 107 12.54 1.49 1.61
CA SER A 107 11.52 2.41 1.10
C SER A 107 11.50 3.72 1.90
N ARG A 108 11.44 3.66 3.22
CA ARG A 108 11.50 4.86 4.08
C ARG A 108 12.78 5.66 3.88
N ARG A 109 13.93 4.96 3.84
CA ARG A 109 15.26 5.61 3.69
C ARG A 109 15.50 6.19 2.30
N THR A 110 14.66 5.88 1.33
CA THR A 110 14.74 6.43 -0.03
C THR A 110 13.66 7.48 -0.26
N ILE A 111 12.42 7.20 0.11
CA ILE A 111 11.27 8.07 -0.19
C ILE A 111 11.30 9.33 0.69
N HIS A 112 11.48 9.20 2.01
CA HIS A 112 11.46 10.38 2.89
C HIS A 112 12.55 11.40 2.55
N PRO A 113 13.83 11.04 2.36
CA PRO A 113 14.85 12.01 1.93
C PRO A 113 14.50 12.66 0.58
N TYR A 114 13.99 11.88 -0.39
CA TYR A 114 13.58 12.42 -1.68
C TYR A 114 12.47 13.48 -1.52
N LEU A 115 11.42 13.18 -0.74
CA LEU A 115 10.32 14.13 -0.49
C LEU A 115 10.82 15.39 0.22
N LEU A 116 11.72 15.24 1.20
CA LEU A 116 12.30 16.36 1.94
C LEU A 116 13.19 17.23 1.06
N ASP A 117 14.06 16.63 0.24
CA ASP A 117 14.91 17.37 -0.68
C ASP A 117 14.05 18.22 -1.65
N GLN A 118 12.99 17.60 -2.23
CA GLN A 118 12.07 18.32 -3.11
C GLN A 118 11.31 19.44 -2.38
N LEU A 119 10.87 19.19 -1.14
CA LEU A 119 10.16 20.20 -0.36
C LEU A 119 11.09 21.35 0.03
N ASN A 120 12.27 21.07 0.55
CA ASN A 120 13.24 22.07 0.95
C ASN A 120 13.70 22.95 -0.23
N ASP A 121 13.76 22.36 -1.43
CA ASP A 121 14.04 23.10 -2.66
C ASP A 121 12.85 24.00 -3.10
N ALA A 122 11.63 23.60 -2.78
CA ALA A 122 10.41 24.32 -3.19
C ALA A 122 9.97 25.42 -2.21
N VAL A 123 10.35 25.29 -0.93
CA VAL A 123 9.97 26.24 0.14
C VAL A 123 11.22 26.83 0.81
N ASP A 124 11.06 28.01 1.42
CA ASP A 124 12.18 28.67 2.13
C ASP A 124 12.27 28.15 3.59
N ALA A 125 12.46 26.82 3.72
CA ALA A 125 12.62 26.12 4.99
C ALA A 125 13.58 24.95 4.85
N GLU A 126 14.17 24.48 5.97
CA GLU A 126 15.02 23.28 6.01
C GLU A 126 14.39 22.26 6.96
N TYR A 127 13.66 21.29 6.38
CA TYR A 127 13.16 20.14 7.12
C TYR A 127 14.17 19.00 7.08
N ASN A 128 14.44 18.40 8.24
CA ASN A 128 15.35 17.24 8.35
C ASN A 128 14.58 15.92 8.40
N GLU A 129 13.33 15.96 8.82
CA GLU A 129 12.44 14.81 8.94
C GLU A 129 11.04 15.17 8.45
N ILE A 130 10.31 14.20 7.92
CA ILE A 130 8.94 14.38 7.40
C ILE A 130 8.01 14.88 8.50
N ASP A 131 8.13 14.34 9.71
CA ASP A 131 7.30 14.75 10.86
C ASP A 131 7.46 16.23 11.22
N GLY A 132 8.64 16.80 10.95
CA GLY A 132 8.91 18.24 11.11
C GLY A 132 8.02 19.14 10.25
N VAL A 133 7.59 18.66 9.08
CA VAL A 133 6.68 19.40 8.19
C VAL A 133 5.33 19.63 8.86
N PHE A 134 4.92 18.69 9.73
CA PHE A 134 3.65 18.74 10.48
C PHE A 134 3.84 19.31 11.92
N GLY A 135 4.99 19.91 12.20
CA GLY A 135 5.29 20.54 13.49
C GLY A 135 5.65 19.55 14.61
N PHE A 136 5.90 18.31 14.28
CA PHE A 136 6.38 17.34 15.26
C PHE A 136 7.91 17.46 15.41
N PRO A 137 8.45 17.58 16.64
CA PRO A 137 9.87 17.55 16.83
C PRO A 137 10.42 16.19 16.46
N GLY A 138 11.55 16.17 15.73
CA GLY A 138 12.25 14.92 15.42
C GLY A 138 12.55 14.07 16.65
N ILE A 139 12.80 12.79 16.47
CA ILE A 139 13.01 11.79 17.54
C ILE A 139 14.06 12.23 18.57
N GLU A 140 15.05 13.03 18.18
CA GLU A 140 16.08 13.56 19.08
C GLU A 140 15.58 14.70 19.99
N ALA A 141 14.47 15.35 19.66
CA ALA A 141 13.90 16.47 20.42
C ALA A 141 12.70 16.09 21.29
N ALA A 142 12.08 14.93 21.09
CA ALA A 142 10.90 14.48 21.80
C ALA A 142 11.25 13.90 23.19
N GLY A 143 11.32 14.76 24.18
CA GLY A 143 11.58 14.41 25.59
C GLY A 143 10.31 14.04 26.39
N GLY A 144 9.43 13.20 25.89
CA GLY A 144 8.24 12.77 26.60
C GLY A 144 7.90 11.30 26.37
N GLU A 145 8.37 10.40 27.23
CA GLU A 145 7.94 9.00 27.22
C GLU A 145 6.63 8.86 28.01
N VAL A 146 5.60 8.35 27.36
CA VAL A 146 4.36 7.89 28.04
C VAL A 146 4.40 6.37 28.12
N ALA A 147 4.46 5.84 29.35
CA ALA A 147 4.42 4.41 29.57
C ALA A 147 3.02 3.85 29.26
N LEU A 148 2.95 2.86 28.39
CA LEU A 148 1.71 2.11 28.09
C LEU A 148 1.49 1.02 29.16
N ALA A 149 0.23 0.65 29.37
CA ALA A 149 -0.18 -0.33 30.35
C ALA A 149 0.36 -1.76 30.09
N ASP A 150 0.85 -2.02 28.88
CA ASP A 150 1.47 -3.27 28.42
C ASP A 150 3.00 -3.28 28.49
N GLY A 151 3.60 -2.20 29.06
CA GLY A 151 5.06 -2.05 29.19
C GLY A 151 5.75 -1.45 27.97
N GLY A 152 5.00 -1.06 26.95
CA GLY A 152 5.50 -0.27 25.83
C GLY A 152 5.57 1.22 26.16
N THR A 153 6.40 1.96 25.45
CA THR A 153 6.46 3.42 25.50
C THR A 153 5.92 4.00 24.21
N MET A 154 4.90 4.85 24.32
CA MET A 154 4.41 5.63 23.20
C MET A 154 4.90 7.07 23.37
N THR A 155 5.63 7.57 22.40
CA THR A 155 6.03 8.98 22.38
C THR A 155 4.85 9.76 21.83
N GLN A 156 4.11 10.46 22.67
CA GLN A 156 3.05 11.36 22.22
C GLN A 156 3.73 12.63 21.70
N GLN A 157 3.84 12.73 20.39
CA GLN A 157 4.37 13.92 19.74
C GLN A 157 3.28 14.99 19.76
N VAL A 158 3.56 16.11 20.38
CA VAL A 158 2.71 17.31 20.33
C VAL A 158 3.39 18.32 19.41
N PRO A 159 2.70 18.89 18.43
CA PRO A 159 3.27 19.91 17.59
C PRO A 159 3.81 21.07 18.45
N THR A 160 5.08 21.39 18.29
CA THR A 160 5.76 22.44 19.07
C THR A 160 6.00 23.72 18.28
N GLU A 161 5.83 23.66 16.96
CA GLU A 161 6.06 24.78 16.06
C GLU A 161 4.79 25.11 15.26
N ASN A 162 4.68 26.35 14.78
CA ASN A 162 3.62 26.74 13.88
C ASN A 162 3.86 26.07 12.52
N VAL A 163 2.96 25.17 12.13
CA VAL A 163 3.00 24.52 10.82
C VAL A 163 2.57 25.52 9.77
N GLU A 164 3.37 25.67 8.72
CA GLU A 164 2.98 26.45 7.57
C GLU A 164 2.10 25.62 6.64
N THR A 165 0.80 25.88 6.64
CA THR A 165 -0.20 25.22 5.79
C THR A 165 0.26 25.09 4.34
N LYS A 166 0.87 26.16 3.81
CA LYS A 166 1.39 26.18 2.45
C LYS A 166 2.48 25.14 2.19
N HIS A 167 3.33 24.81 3.17
CA HIS A 167 4.36 23.79 3.01
C HIS A 167 3.72 22.40 2.94
N VAL A 168 2.69 22.14 3.74
CA VAL A 168 1.93 20.89 3.67
C VAL A 168 1.19 20.75 2.34
N GLU A 169 0.60 21.83 1.84
CA GLU A 169 -0.04 21.86 0.51
C GLU A 169 0.98 21.63 -0.61
N THR A 170 2.16 22.23 -0.54
CA THR A 170 3.25 21.99 -1.50
C THR A 170 3.68 20.52 -1.46
N LEU A 171 3.91 19.95 -0.26
CA LEU A 171 4.23 18.54 -0.11
C LEU A 171 3.16 17.65 -0.75
N TYR A 172 1.89 17.93 -0.48
CA TYR A 172 0.78 17.12 -0.94
C TYR A 172 0.56 17.20 -2.47
N HIS A 173 0.45 18.43 -2.99
CA HIS A 173 0.03 18.66 -4.36
C HIS A 173 1.16 18.58 -5.37
N ASP A 174 2.32 19.14 -5.01
CA ASP A 174 3.38 19.39 -5.98
C ASP A 174 4.53 18.36 -5.86
N ILE A 175 4.59 17.63 -4.75
CA ILE A 175 5.66 16.65 -4.51
C ILE A 175 5.11 15.23 -4.44
N LEU A 176 4.18 14.92 -3.51
CA LEU A 176 3.65 13.57 -3.34
C LEU A 176 2.95 13.07 -4.62
N LYS A 177 2.13 13.90 -5.24
CA LYS A 177 1.40 13.52 -6.46
C LYS A 177 2.30 13.34 -7.68
N GLU A 178 3.46 13.96 -7.70
CA GLU A 178 4.44 13.89 -8.77
C GLU A 178 5.59 12.89 -8.49
N ALA A 179 5.62 12.32 -7.28
CA ALA A 179 6.61 11.33 -6.92
C ALA A 179 6.33 9.99 -7.62
N HIS A 180 7.33 9.45 -8.34
CA HIS A 180 7.22 8.17 -9.03
C HIS A 180 8.24 7.18 -8.48
N VAL A 181 7.75 6.00 -8.09
CA VAL A 181 8.57 4.87 -7.65
C VAL A 181 8.50 3.78 -8.71
N LEU A 182 9.64 3.44 -9.28
CA LEU A 182 9.75 2.37 -10.28
C LEU A 182 10.55 1.20 -9.71
N ASP A 183 9.95 0.02 -9.74
CA ASP A 183 10.64 -1.24 -9.54
C ASP A 183 10.85 -1.93 -10.90
N PRO A 184 12.09 -2.02 -11.41
CA PRO A 184 12.37 -2.60 -12.72
C PRO A 184 12.41 -4.13 -12.72
N ALA A 185 12.25 -4.79 -11.56
CA ALA A 185 12.26 -6.23 -11.39
C ALA A 185 11.27 -6.59 -10.28
N VAL A 186 10.00 -6.30 -10.52
CA VAL A 186 8.94 -6.22 -9.50
C VAL A 186 8.69 -7.56 -8.78
N GLY A 187 8.84 -8.69 -9.46
CA GLY A 187 8.61 -10.01 -8.88
C GLY A 187 7.27 -10.07 -8.13
N SER A 188 7.31 -10.40 -6.83
CA SER A 188 6.10 -10.43 -5.98
C SER A 188 5.54 -9.04 -5.61
N GLY A 189 6.23 -7.95 -5.96
CA GLY A 189 5.81 -6.59 -5.62
C GLY A 189 6.21 -6.12 -4.22
N ALA A 190 7.06 -6.85 -3.50
CA ALA A 190 7.39 -6.55 -2.11
C ALA A 190 7.93 -5.12 -1.89
N PHE A 191 8.76 -4.61 -2.81
CA PHE A 191 9.24 -3.22 -2.74
C PHE A 191 8.15 -2.20 -3.03
N LEU A 192 7.27 -2.47 -4.00
CA LEU A 192 6.16 -1.57 -4.32
C LEU A 192 5.12 -1.53 -3.21
N LEU A 193 4.85 -2.66 -2.56
CA LEU A 193 3.97 -2.70 -1.38
C LEU A 193 4.56 -1.89 -0.22
N ALA A 194 5.84 -2.07 0.07
CA ALA A 194 6.52 -1.28 1.10
C ALA A 194 6.59 0.23 0.76
N ALA A 195 6.77 0.58 -0.52
CA ALA A 195 6.71 1.96 -0.99
C ALA A 195 5.30 2.53 -0.89
N GLN A 196 4.26 1.71 -1.20
CA GLN A 196 2.86 2.08 -1.02
C GLN A 196 2.57 2.50 0.42
N ASP A 197 2.98 1.70 1.40
CA ASP A 197 2.73 2.02 2.80
C ASP A 197 3.35 3.35 3.19
N VAL A 198 4.62 3.59 2.82
CA VAL A 198 5.30 4.85 3.11
C VAL A 198 4.58 6.03 2.46
N LEU A 199 4.17 5.93 1.19
CA LEU A 199 3.49 7.00 0.49
C LEU A 199 2.09 7.24 1.05
N VAL A 200 1.33 6.17 1.32
CA VAL A 200 -0.01 6.27 1.92
C VAL A 200 0.05 6.97 3.28
N ASP A 201 1.04 6.63 4.13
CA ASP A 201 1.21 7.29 5.42
C ASP A 201 1.45 8.81 5.25
N ASN A 202 2.28 9.21 4.28
CA ASN A 202 2.49 10.64 4.00
C ASN A 202 1.23 11.35 3.46
N TYR A 203 0.47 10.70 2.56
CA TYR A 203 -0.81 11.23 2.11
C TYR A 203 -1.80 11.39 3.26
N MET A 204 -1.88 10.39 4.14
CA MET A 204 -2.77 10.41 5.30
C MET A 204 -2.42 11.54 6.27
N GLN A 205 -1.13 11.75 6.56
CA GLN A 205 -0.68 12.87 7.41
C GLN A 205 -1.12 14.23 6.83
N CYS A 206 -0.97 14.42 5.52
CA CYS A 206 -1.43 15.65 4.87
C CYS A 206 -2.96 15.82 4.96
N ILE A 207 -3.72 14.76 4.64
CA ILE A 207 -5.18 14.80 4.66
C ILE A 207 -5.70 15.04 6.09
N GLU A 208 -5.13 14.37 7.09
CA GLU A 208 -5.49 14.55 8.51
C GLU A 208 -5.20 15.99 8.97
N PHE A 209 -4.08 16.56 8.56
CA PHE A 209 -3.76 17.96 8.82
C PHE A 209 -4.81 18.92 8.22
N PHE A 210 -5.23 18.71 6.97
CA PHE A 210 -6.25 19.50 6.32
C PHE A 210 -7.63 19.36 7.00
N GLN A 211 -8.00 18.13 7.37
CA GLN A 211 -9.24 17.84 8.10
C GLN A 211 -9.24 18.49 9.49
N GLN A 212 -8.09 18.54 10.16
CA GLN A 212 -7.96 19.22 11.43
C GLN A 212 -8.20 20.72 11.29
N LEU A 213 -7.62 21.38 10.28
CA LEU A 213 -7.86 22.80 9.99
C LEU A 213 -9.35 23.07 9.70
N GLU A 214 -10.02 22.19 8.99
CA GLU A 214 -11.46 22.29 8.74
C GLU A 214 -12.26 22.20 10.05
N GLN A 215 -11.97 21.24 10.92
CA GLN A 215 -12.62 21.06 12.22
C GLN A 215 -12.38 22.25 13.16
N GLU A 216 -11.23 22.89 13.08
CA GLU A 216 -10.91 24.11 13.82
C GLU A 216 -11.55 25.39 13.25
N GLY A 217 -12.27 25.27 12.12
CA GLY A 217 -12.87 26.40 11.41
C GLY A 217 -11.85 27.29 10.68
N LYS A 218 -10.70 26.74 10.38
CA LYS A 218 -9.58 27.41 9.70
C LYS A 218 -9.45 27.03 8.21
N SER A 219 -10.51 26.52 7.58
CA SER A 219 -10.50 26.15 6.16
C SER A 219 -10.09 27.31 5.22
N TRP A 220 -10.14 28.53 5.72
CA TRP A 220 -9.68 29.71 4.99
C TRP A 220 -8.15 29.74 4.81
N GLU A 221 -7.39 28.99 5.60
CA GLU A 221 -5.93 28.83 5.44
C GLU A 221 -5.58 27.91 4.28
N LEU A 222 -6.49 27.01 3.88
CA LEU A 222 -6.33 26.13 2.73
C LEU A 222 -6.60 26.85 1.42
N ASP A 223 -5.87 26.50 0.38
CA ASP A 223 -6.17 26.96 -0.97
C ASP A 223 -7.47 26.33 -1.52
N SER A 224 -7.97 26.82 -2.67
CA SER A 224 -9.21 26.31 -3.26
C SER A 224 -9.08 24.86 -3.71
N ARG A 225 -7.92 24.48 -4.27
CA ARG A 225 -7.64 23.12 -4.76
C ARG A 225 -7.68 22.10 -3.62
N THR A 226 -7.08 22.44 -2.48
CA THR A 226 -7.08 21.59 -1.28
C THR A 226 -8.49 21.44 -0.70
N ARG A 227 -9.27 22.53 -0.64
CA ARG A 227 -10.65 22.47 -0.13
C ARG A 227 -11.56 21.63 -1.01
N ASP A 228 -11.50 21.82 -2.33
CA ASP A 228 -12.34 21.09 -3.28
C ASP A 228 -12.02 19.58 -3.20
N GLU A 229 -10.75 19.24 -3.12
CA GLU A 229 -10.31 17.85 -3.01
C GLU A 229 -10.65 17.22 -1.66
N LEU A 230 -10.58 17.98 -0.56
CA LEU A 230 -10.97 17.51 0.77
C LEU A 230 -12.47 17.22 0.84
N GLU A 231 -13.31 18.03 0.18
CA GLU A 231 -14.73 17.77 0.03
C GLU A 231 -14.98 16.45 -0.69
N ASP A 232 -14.30 16.21 -1.82
CA ASP A 232 -14.38 14.95 -2.57
C ASP A 232 -13.94 13.74 -1.72
N ILE A 233 -12.88 13.88 -0.91
CA ILE A 233 -12.41 12.84 0.00
C ILE A 233 -13.43 12.54 1.08
N ASN A 234 -14.04 13.57 1.67
CA ASN A 234 -14.99 13.43 2.77
C ASN A 234 -16.34 12.85 2.29
N GLU A 235 -16.76 13.16 1.07
CA GLU A 235 -17.99 12.63 0.46
C GLU A 235 -17.78 11.24 -0.19
N GLY A 236 -16.54 10.88 -0.48
CA GLY A 236 -16.17 9.64 -1.16
C GLY A 236 -16.43 8.38 -0.32
N GLN A 237 -16.84 7.30 -1.00
CA GLN A 237 -16.96 6.00 -0.35
C GLN A 237 -15.57 5.48 0.04
N GLY A 238 -15.39 5.10 1.31
CA GLY A 238 -14.16 4.54 1.85
C GLY A 238 -13.21 5.56 2.49
N GLY A 239 -13.52 6.87 2.43
CA GLY A 239 -12.82 7.93 3.14
C GLY A 239 -11.35 8.10 2.72
N ALA A 240 -10.60 8.85 3.54
CA ALA A 240 -9.22 9.24 3.27
C ALA A 240 -8.27 8.06 2.98
N SER A 241 -8.38 6.96 3.72
CA SER A 241 -7.49 5.82 3.56
C SER A 241 -7.64 5.15 2.18
N LEU A 242 -8.87 4.93 1.73
CA LEU A 242 -9.09 4.36 0.39
C LEU A 242 -8.67 5.32 -0.71
N TYR A 243 -8.95 6.61 -0.51
CA TYR A 243 -8.50 7.66 -1.44
C TYR A 243 -6.97 7.67 -1.57
N ALA A 244 -6.23 7.70 -0.46
CA ALA A 244 -4.77 7.70 -0.45
C ALA A 244 -4.20 6.44 -1.13
N LYS A 245 -4.69 5.25 -0.78
CA LYS A 245 -4.27 3.99 -1.41
C LYS A 245 -4.49 3.99 -2.92
N ARG A 246 -5.68 4.43 -3.36
CA ARG A 246 -6.00 4.52 -4.79
C ARG A 246 -5.09 5.51 -5.51
N THR A 247 -4.86 6.67 -4.93
CA THR A 247 -3.99 7.71 -5.51
C THR A 247 -2.57 7.19 -5.68
N VAL A 248 -2.01 6.55 -4.65
CA VAL A 248 -0.66 5.98 -4.68
C VAL A 248 -0.55 4.91 -5.78
N ILE A 249 -1.49 3.97 -5.86
CA ILE A 249 -1.45 2.91 -6.87
C ILE A 249 -1.54 3.46 -8.31
N LEU A 250 -2.38 4.47 -8.52
CA LEU A 250 -2.62 4.98 -9.87
C LEU A 250 -1.54 5.96 -10.36
N ASN A 251 -0.92 6.71 -9.45
CA ASN A 251 -0.06 7.82 -9.81
C ASN A 251 1.42 7.60 -9.45
N ASN A 252 1.71 6.87 -8.38
CA ASN A 252 3.05 6.85 -7.83
C ASN A 252 3.83 5.57 -8.12
N LEU A 253 3.17 4.41 -8.29
CA LEU A 253 3.83 3.12 -8.35
C LEU A 253 3.88 2.56 -9.77
N TYR A 254 5.06 2.14 -10.18
CA TYR A 254 5.34 1.54 -11.48
C TYR A 254 6.18 0.29 -11.29
N GLY A 255 5.77 -0.80 -11.93
CA GLY A 255 6.49 -2.08 -11.88
C GLY A 255 6.74 -2.61 -13.28
N VAL A 256 7.88 -3.24 -13.48
CA VAL A 256 8.22 -4.01 -14.68
C VAL A 256 8.70 -5.39 -14.24
N ASP A 257 8.13 -6.46 -14.82
CA ASP A 257 8.49 -7.84 -14.55
C ASP A 257 9.18 -8.47 -15.75
#